data_c891f00cc367380f09ae98ba7fd9337a
#
_entry.id   c891f00cc367380f09ae98ba7fd9337a
#
_cell.length_a   1.000
_cell.length_b   1.000
_cell.length_c   1.000
_cell.angle_alpha   90.00
_cell.angle_beta   90.00
_cell.angle_gamma   90.00
#
_symmetry.space_group_name_H-M   'P 1'
#
loop_
_entity.id
_entity.type
_entity.pdbx_description
1 polymer ?
#
loop_
_entity_poly.entity_id
_entity_poly.type
_entity_poly.pdbx_seq_one_letter_code
_entity_poly.pdbx_strand_id
1 'polypeptide(L)'
;MKAIYLSIGMMCALLSNNSYSQKLEQTVKTELPCYNTQELFKSLRENYKELPLLTGKADDEANSTMSVWLNPFENDWTIVATKKDLSCVVGTGTDMKIIPTRKGTNI
;
A
#
# COMPACT_ATOMS: atom_id res chain seq x y z
N MET A 1 -12.44 22.83 -41.00
CA MET A 1 -13.17 22.17 -40.02
C MET A 1 -12.46 20.98 -39.43
N LYS A 2 -12.15 20.05 -40.26
CA LYS A 2 -11.55 18.84 -39.75
C LYS A 2 -10.24 19.05 -39.04
N ALA A 3 -9.44 19.91 -39.58
CA ALA A 3 -8.15 20.16 -38.96
C ALA A 3 -8.30 20.70 -37.56
N ILE A 4 -9.31 21.47 -37.36
CA ILE A 4 -9.55 22.07 -36.06
C ILE A 4 -9.88 21.02 -35.05
N TYR A 5 -10.72 20.09 -35.41
CA TYR A 5 -11.09 19.03 -34.51
C TYR A 5 -9.90 18.22 -34.04
N LEU A 6 -9.06 17.86 -35.00
CA LEU A 6 -7.92 17.06 -34.69
C LEU A 6 -7.00 17.74 -33.72
N SER A 7 -6.78 19.01 -33.93
CA SER A 7 -5.91 19.75 -33.06
C SER A 7 -6.40 19.73 -31.62
N ILE A 8 -7.67 19.97 -31.47
CA ILE A 8 -8.24 20.04 -30.14
C ILE A 8 -8.11 18.70 -29.43
N GLY A 9 -8.37 17.63 -30.15
CA GLY A 9 -8.29 16.33 -29.56
C GLY A 9 -6.90 15.99 -29.03
N MET A 10 -5.92 16.34 -29.77
CA MET A 10 -4.57 16.03 -29.37
C MET A 10 -4.15 16.78 -28.11
N MET A 11 -4.55 18.02 -28.04
CA MET A 11 -4.21 18.80 -26.86
C MET A 11 -4.83 18.22 -25.60
N CYS A 12 -6.03 17.78 -25.67
CA CYS A 12 -6.69 17.21 -24.51
C CYS A 12 -5.96 15.97 -24.02
N ALA A 13 -5.50 15.15 -24.93
CA ALA A 13 -4.81 13.94 -24.54
C ALA A 13 -3.52 14.25 -23.78
N LEU A 14 -2.79 15.21 -24.25
CA LEU A 14 -1.55 15.56 -23.57
C LEU A 14 -1.78 16.08 -22.17
N LEU A 15 -2.78 16.92 -22.02
CA LEU A 15 -3.07 17.46 -20.71
C LEU A 15 -3.51 16.38 -19.74
N SER A 16 -4.25 15.42 -20.23
CA SER A 16 -4.70 14.35 -19.37
C SER A 16 -3.55 13.56 -18.77
N ASN A 17 -2.56 13.29 -19.58
CA ASN A 17 -1.43 12.52 -19.10
C ASN A 17 -0.69 13.24 -17.99
N ASN A 18 -0.47 14.51 -18.15
CA ASN A 18 0.23 15.27 -17.13
C ASN A 18 -0.54 15.32 -15.83
N SER A 19 -1.82 15.52 -15.93
CA SER A 19 -2.64 15.58 -14.73
C SER A 19 -2.61 14.27 -13.96
N TYR A 20 -2.63 13.20 -14.67
CA TYR A 20 -2.63 11.89 -14.04
C TYR A 20 -1.37 11.68 -13.20
N SER A 21 -0.23 12.01 -13.73
CA SER A 21 1.01 11.84 -13.01
C SER A 21 1.03 12.65 -11.72
N GLN A 22 0.62 13.88 -11.80
CA GLN A 22 0.64 14.72 -10.62
C GLN A 22 -0.30 14.24 -9.55
N LYS A 23 -1.45 13.73 -9.96
CA LYS A 23 -2.39 13.21 -9.00
C LYS A 23 -1.85 12.03 -8.23
N LEU A 24 -1.17 11.14 -8.92
CA LEU A 24 -0.61 9.99 -8.27
C LEU A 24 0.41 10.38 -7.21
N GLU A 25 1.25 11.32 -7.52
CA GLU A 25 2.24 11.76 -6.56
C GLU A 25 1.60 12.36 -5.33
N GLN A 26 0.61 13.18 -5.53
CA GLN A 26 -0.07 13.79 -4.42
C GLN A 26 -0.75 12.78 -3.53
N THR A 27 -1.40 11.81 -4.13
CA THR A 27 -2.09 10.79 -3.37
C THR A 27 -1.12 10.03 -2.48
N VAL A 28 0.02 9.68 -3.01
CA VAL A 28 1.00 8.94 -2.24
C VAL A 28 1.50 9.76 -1.06
N LYS A 29 1.64 11.03 -1.23
CA LYS A 29 2.16 11.88 -0.16
C LYS A 29 1.15 12.20 0.91
N THR A 30 -0.10 12.34 0.57
CA THR A 30 -1.04 12.96 1.47
C THR A 30 -1.93 12.02 2.23
N GLU A 31 -2.11 10.80 1.78
CA GLU A 31 -3.09 9.98 2.43
C GLU A 31 -2.81 8.51 2.45
N LEU A 32 -2.81 7.99 3.67
CA LEU A 32 -2.87 6.56 3.87
C LEU A 32 -4.22 6.27 4.48
N PRO A 33 -4.89 5.19 4.06
CA PRO A 33 -6.15 4.84 4.71
C PRO A 33 -5.89 4.35 6.12
N CYS A 34 -6.54 4.99 7.06
CA CYS A 34 -6.35 4.69 8.48
C CYS A 34 -7.67 4.29 9.10
N TYR A 35 -7.62 3.37 10.06
CA TYR A 35 -8.79 2.82 10.68
C TYR A 35 -8.53 2.56 12.15
N ASN A 36 -9.59 2.28 12.89
CA ASN A 36 -9.44 1.78 14.26
C ASN A 36 -8.68 0.46 14.19
N THR A 37 -7.69 0.31 15.07
CA THR A 37 -6.80 -0.85 15.00
C THR A 37 -7.55 -2.17 15.10
N GLN A 38 -8.45 -2.28 16.07
CA GLN A 38 -9.15 -3.55 16.23
C GLN A 38 -10.05 -3.87 15.05
N GLU A 39 -10.67 -2.86 14.50
CA GLU A 39 -11.53 -3.08 13.35
C GLU A 39 -10.73 -3.48 12.12
N LEU A 40 -9.60 -2.85 11.92
CA LEU A 40 -8.76 -3.21 10.79
C LEU A 40 -8.24 -4.63 10.92
N PHE A 41 -7.73 -4.97 12.11
CA PHE A 41 -7.19 -6.31 12.31
C PHE A 41 -8.26 -7.37 12.14
N LYS A 42 -9.46 -7.08 12.63
CA LYS A 42 -10.56 -8.02 12.45
C LYS A 42 -10.90 -8.20 10.98
N SER A 43 -10.93 -7.12 10.24
CA SER A 43 -11.24 -7.18 8.82
C SER A 43 -10.17 -7.96 8.06
N LEU A 44 -8.90 -7.75 8.39
CA LEU A 44 -7.85 -8.51 7.73
C LEU A 44 -8.01 -10.00 7.96
N ARG A 45 -8.36 -10.40 9.16
CA ARG A 45 -8.55 -11.82 9.45
C ARG A 45 -9.80 -12.40 8.82
N GLU A 46 -10.90 -11.68 8.92
CA GLU A 46 -12.18 -12.25 8.53
C GLU A 46 -12.49 -12.06 7.06
N ASN A 47 -12.18 -10.88 6.53
CA ASN A 47 -12.54 -10.60 5.15
C ASN A 47 -11.44 -10.95 4.17
N TYR A 48 -10.20 -10.79 4.58
CA TYR A 48 -9.07 -11.03 3.68
C TYR A 48 -8.31 -12.29 4.02
N LYS A 49 -8.68 -12.95 5.12
CA LYS A 49 -8.05 -14.21 5.53
C LYS A 49 -6.56 -14.06 5.71
N GLU A 50 -6.13 -12.90 6.19
CA GLU A 50 -4.73 -12.62 6.42
C GLU A 50 -4.41 -12.78 7.89
N LEU A 51 -3.21 -13.25 8.16
CA LEU A 51 -2.70 -13.41 9.50
C LEU A 51 -1.41 -12.61 9.65
N PRO A 52 -1.14 -12.13 10.85
CA PRO A 52 0.11 -11.38 11.05
C PRO A 52 1.31 -12.30 10.89
N LEU A 53 2.24 -11.88 10.09
CA LEU A 53 3.42 -12.65 9.79
C LEU A 53 4.65 -12.09 10.49
N LEU A 54 4.83 -10.80 10.42
CA LEU A 54 5.97 -10.12 11.01
C LEU A 54 5.52 -8.86 11.70
N THR A 55 6.24 -8.46 12.73
CA THR A 55 5.99 -7.21 13.40
C THR A 55 7.29 -6.62 13.89
N GLY A 56 7.36 -5.32 13.97
CA GLY A 56 8.54 -4.64 14.44
C GLY A 56 8.22 -3.19 14.74
N LYS A 57 9.09 -2.58 15.50
CA LYS A 57 8.91 -1.18 15.84
C LYS A 57 9.63 -0.31 14.84
N ALA A 58 8.97 0.74 14.41
CA ALA A 58 9.59 1.69 13.52
C ALA A 58 10.45 2.65 14.33
N ASP A 59 11.53 3.06 13.74
CA ASP A 59 12.45 3.99 14.39
C ASP A 59 12.01 5.41 14.05
N ASP A 60 10.87 5.81 14.59
CA ASP A 60 10.35 7.14 14.36
C ASP A 60 9.90 7.74 15.68
N GLU A 61 9.57 9.01 15.65
CA GLU A 61 9.17 9.73 16.85
C GLU A 61 7.87 9.22 17.41
N ALA A 62 7.04 8.67 16.58
CA ALA A 62 5.74 8.19 17.02
C ALA A 62 5.78 6.81 17.62
N ASN A 63 6.90 6.11 17.48
CA ASN A 63 7.03 4.74 18.00
C ASN A 63 5.99 3.83 17.37
N SER A 64 5.82 3.95 16.08
CA SER A 64 4.84 3.13 15.38
C SER A 64 5.25 1.67 15.38
N THR A 65 4.28 0.79 15.33
CA THR A 65 4.53 -0.63 15.16
C THR A 65 4.16 -1.00 13.73
N MET A 66 5.09 -1.63 13.04
CA MET A 66 4.84 -2.09 11.68
C MET A 66 4.49 -3.56 11.73
N SER A 67 3.52 -3.96 10.95
CA SER A 67 3.16 -5.37 10.86
C SER A 67 2.90 -5.74 9.41
N VAL A 68 3.27 -6.96 9.07
CA VAL A 68 3.05 -7.51 7.74
C VAL A 68 2.06 -8.65 7.89
N TRP A 69 0.99 -8.57 7.15
CA TRP A 69 -0.10 -9.54 7.18
C TRP A 69 -0.10 -10.31 5.88
N LEU A 70 -0.43 -11.58 5.94
CA LEU A 70 -0.36 -12.46 4.78
C LEU A 70 -1.51 -13.45 4.78
N ASN A 71 -2.11 -13.61 3.62
CA ASN A 71 -3.05 -14.70 3.37
C ASN A 71 -2.22 -15.91 2.95
N PRO A 72 -2.15 -16.96 3.77
CA PRO A 72 -1.25 -18.07 3.47
C PRO A 72 -1.69 -18.90 2.26
N PHE A 73 -2.92 -18.73 1.81
CA PHE A 73 -3.41 -19.52 0.69
C PHE A 73 -3.28 -18.80 -0.64
N GLU A 74 -3.45 -17.48 -0.62
CA GLU A 74 -3.44 -16.72 -1.86
C GLU A 74 -2.25 -15.78 -1.96
N ASN A 75 -1.51 -15.63 -0.88
CA ASN A 75 -0.30 -14.80 -0.84
C ASN A 75 -0.58 -13.32 -1.03
N ASP A 76 -1.80 -12.89 -0.74
CA ASP A 76 -2.11 -11.48 -0.65
C ASP A 76 -1.54 -10.94 0.65
N TRP A 77 -1.07 -9.71 0.62
CA TRP A 77 -0.39 -9.17 1.78
C TRP A 77 -0.78 -7.72 2.04
N THR A 78 -0.60 -7.31 3.28
CA THR A 78 -0.89 -5.95 3.73
C THR A 78 0.16 -5.55 4.75
N ILE A 79 0.66 -4.33 4.62
CA ILE A 79 1.58 -3.78 5.60
C ILE A 79 0.85 -2.67 6.33
N VAL A 80 0.91 -2.73 7.66
CA VAL A 80 0.14 -1.83 8.51
C VAL A 80 1.09 -1.12 9.47
N ALA A 81 0.88 0.17 9.64
CA ALA A 81 1.58 0.94 10.66
C ALA A 81 0.57 1.30 11.73
N THR A 82 0.88 0.96 12.96
CA THR A 82 -0.06 1.14 14.07
C THR A 82 0.51 2.07 15.12
N LYS A 83 -0.30 2.99 15.57
CA LYS A 83 0.05 3.88 16.65
C LYS A 83 -1.16 4.00 17.56
N LYS A 84 -1.07 3.41 18.75
CA LYS A 84 -2.18 3.37 19.69
C LYS A 84 -3.37 2.68 19.04
N ASP A 85 -4.50 3.37 18.98
CA ASP A 85 -5.72 2.77 18.44
C ASP A 85 -5.91 3.01 16.95
N LEU A 86 -4.95 3.62 16.31
CA LEU A 86 -5.05 3.96 14.90
C LEU A 86 -4.08 3.13 14.09
N SER A 87 -4.57 2.52 13.03
CA SER A 87 -3.75 1.72 12.14
C SER A 87 -3.96 2.16 10.71
N CYS A 88 -2.87 2.35 9.99
CA CYS A 88 -2.91 2.81 8.62
C CYS A 88 -2.30 1.77 7.70
N VAL A 89 -2.97 1.54 6.57
CA VAL A 89 -2.48 0.60 5.58
C VAL A 89 -1.41 1.30 4.76
N VAL A 90 -0.17 0.83 4.88
CA VAL A 90 0.95 1.43 4.18
C VAL A 90 1.10 0.85 2.79
N GLY A 91 0.76 -0.41 2.63
CA GLY A 91 0.87 -1.05 1.34
C GLY A 91 0.12 -2.36 1.32
N THR A 92 -0.24 -2.80 0.13
CA THR A 92 -0.94 -4.06 -0.04
C THR A 92 -0.60 -4.59 -1.42
N GLY A 93 -0.68 -5.89 -1.60
CA GLY A 93 -0.34 -6.47 -2.88
C GLY A 93 -0.62 -7.94 -2.92
N THR A 94 -0.03 -8.60 -3.91
CA THR A 94 -0.21 -10.04 -4.12
C THR A 94 1.15 -10.68 -4.30
N ASP A 95 1.15 -11.98 -4.42
CA ASP A 95 2.36 -12.74 -4.73
C ASP A 95 3.48 -12.57 -3.72
N MET A 96 3.12 -12.48 -2.46
CA MET A 96 4.13 -12.42 -1.41
C MET A 96 4.91 -13.73 -1.39
N LYS A 97 6.21 -13.63 -1.37
CA LYS A 97 7.07 -14.81 -1.31
C LYS A 97 8.10 -14.62 -0.22
N ILE A 98 8.32 -15.66 0.53
CA ILE A 98 9.33 -15.64 1.55
C ILE A 98 10.62 -16.17 0.94
N ILE A 99 11.64 -15.34 0.98
CA ILE A 99 12.92 -15.72 0.41
C ILE A 99 13.73 -16.39 1.50
N PRO A 100 14.00 -17.69 1.37
CA PRO A 100 14.73 -18.38 2.44
C PRO A 100 16.15 -17.87 2.55
N THR A 101 16.60 -17.74 3.78
CA THR A 101 17.95 -17.29 4.05
C THR A 101 18.75 -18.49 4.53
N ARG A 102 19.90 -18.71 3.89
CA ARG A 102 20.75 -19.79 4.30
C ARG A 102 21.66 -19.33 5.38
N LYS A 103 21.83 -20.16 6.34
CA LYS A 103 22.72 -19.83 7.41
C LYS A 103 24.13 -19.67 6.87
N GLY A 104 24.79 -18.63 7.28
CA GLY A 104 26.15 -18.36 6.83
C GLY A 104 26.24 -17.63 5.51
N THR A 105 25.16 -17.36 4.94
CA THR A 105 25.17 -16.61 3.69
C THR A 105 25.17 -15.18 4.04
N ASN A 106 25.48 -14.64 3.96
CA ASN A 106 25.32 -13.60 4.17
C ASN A 106 24.91 -12.76 4.21
N ILE A 107 24.76 -12.50 4.38
CA ILE A 107 24.13 -11.54 4.61
C ILE A 107 24.83 -10.55 4.77
#